data_2051d01326f352875da41f8b66120972
#
_entry.id   2051d01326f352875da41f8b66120972
#
_cell.length_a   1.000
_cell.length_b   1.000
_cell.length_c   1.000
_cell.angle_alpha   90.00
_cell.angle_beta   90.00
_cell.angle_gamma   90.00
#
_symmetry.space_group_name_H-M   'P 1'
#
loop_
_entity.id
_entity.type
_entity.pdbx_description
1 polymer ?
#
loop_
_entity_poly.entity_id
_entity_poly.type
_entity_poly.pdbx_seq_one_letter_code
_entity_poly.pdbx_strand_id
1 'polypeptide(L)'
;MTFERTSGRAADQLRPIRITRHYTKHAEGSVLVEFGDTKVICTVSAESGVPRFLKGQGQGWLTAEYGMLPRSTGERNQREASRGKQGGRTLEIQRLIGRSLRAALDMSKLGDITLYVDCDVIQADGGTRTASITGAMVALVDAL
;
A
#
# COMPACT_ATOMS: atom_id res chain seq x y z
N MET A 1 -31.73 -2.86 -20.64
CA MET A 1 -31.68 -2.49 -19.19
C MET A 1 -30.29 -2.04 -18.84
N THR A 2 -30.16 -0.83 -18.34
CA THR A 2 -28.88 -0.31 -17.86
C THR A 2 -28.71 -0.64 -16.38
N PHE A 3 -27.59 -1.26 -16.04
CA PHE A 3 -27.24 -1.52 -14.66
C PHE A 3 -26.55 -0.27 -14.08
N GLU A 4 -27.03 0.18 -12.93
CA GLU A 4 -26.46 1.31 -12.23
C GLU A 4 -26.06 0.88 -10.81
N ARG A 5 -24.84 1.23 -10.41
CA ARG A 5 -24.36 0.94 -9.05
C ARG A 5 -25.03 1.85 -8.03
N THR A 6 -25.06 1.42 -6.76
CA THR A 6 -25.63 2.22 -5.67
C THR A 6 -24.96 3.59 -5.52
N SER A 7 -23.71 3.72 -5.97
CA SER A 7 -22.98 4.99 -5.98
C SER A 7 -23.33 5.91 -7.14
N GLY A 8 -24.26 5.52 -8.01
CA GLY A 8 -24.64 6.27 -9.22
C GLY A 8 -23.70 6.08 -10.40
N ARG A 9 -22.66 5.25 -10.26
CA ARG A 9 -21.70 5.00 -11.34
C ARG A 9 -22.23 3.94 -12.31
N ALA A 10 -21.91 4.09 -13.60
CA ALA A 10 -22.15 3.06 -14.59
C ALA A 10 -21.28 1.81 -14.29
N ALA A 11 -21.63 0.67 -14.90
CA ALA A 11 -20.93 -0.61 -14.63
C ALA A 11 -19.44 -0.56 -14.97
N ASP A 12 -19.05 0.21 -15.97
CA ASP A 12 -17.67 0.36 -16.45
C ASP A 12 -16.99 1.64 -15.96
N GLN A 13 -17.62 2.38 -15.05
CA GLN A 13 -17.11 3.65 -14.55
C GLN A 13 -16.32 3.46 -13.27
N LEU A 14 -15.06 3.92 -13.27
CA LEU A 14 -14.23 3.94 -12.06
C LEU A 14 -14.70 5.05 -11.11
N ARG A 15 -14.36 4.92 -9.83
CA ARG A 15 -14.46 6.03 -8.90
C ARG A 15 -13.51 7.14 -9.35
N PRO A 16 -13.74 8.40 -8.98
CA PRO A 16 -12.74 9.45 -9.18
C PRO A 16 -11.42 9.04 -8.51
N ILE A 17 -10.34 9.06 -9.28
CA ILE A 17 -9.01 8.68 -8.81
C ILE A 17 -8.16 9.93 -8.72
N ARG A 18 -7.53 10.14 -7.56
CA ARG A 18 -6.57 11.20 -7.37
C ARG A 18 -5.33 10.64 -6.69
N ILE A 19 -4.17 10.92 -7.27
CA ILE A 19 -2.88 10.50 -6.72
C ILE A 19 -2.03 11.73 -6.50
N THR A 20 -1.68 11.99 -5.24
CA THR A 20 -0.83 13.12 -4.87
C THR A 20 0.55 12.57 -4.51
N ARG A 21 1.52 12.82 -5.40
CA ARG A 21 2.91 12.39 -5.22
C ARG A 21 3.63 13.35 -4.31
N HIS A 22 4.73 12.87 -3.72
CA HIS A 22 5.55 13.68 -2.80
C HIS A 22 4.73 14.26 -1.66
N TYR A 23 3.84 13.43 -1.14
CA TYR A 23 2.86 13.85 -0.15
C TYR A 23 3.50 14.17 1.20
N THR A 24 4.47 13.36 1.62
CA THR A 24 5.31 13.63 2.79
C THR A 24 6.77 13.72 2.35
N LYS A 25 7.62 14.33 3.16
CA LYS A 25 8.96 14.74 2.70
C LYS A 25 10.08 13.76 3.01
N HIS A 26 9.89 12.80 3.93
CA HIS A 26 11.01 11.98 4.42
C HIS A 26 11.25 10.69 3.64
N ALA A 27 10.17 10.01 3.24
CA ALA A 27 10.28 8.75 2.52
C ALA A 27 10.78 8.97 1.09
N GLU A 28 11.49 8.00 0.53
CA GLU A 28 11.98 8.04 -0.84
C GLU A 28 10.82 8.08 -1.85
N GLY A 29 9.70 7.43 -1.53
CA GLY A 29 8.44 7.57 -2.26
C GLY A 29 7.31 7.83 -1.30
N SER A 30 6.41 8.75 -1.63
CA SER A 30 5.29 9.11 -0.76
C SER A 30 4.10 9.57 -1.59
N VAL A 31 2.96 8.92 -1.38
CA VAL A 31 1.76 9.15 -2.17
C VAL A 31 0.53 9.13 -1.27
N LEU A 32 -0.36 10.09 -1.48
CA LEU A 32 -1.75 9.95 -1.04
C LEU A 32 -2.55 9.49 -2.24
N VAL A 33 -3.15 8.31 -2.15
CA VAL A 33 -4.05 7.78 -3.17
C VAL A 33 -5.49 7.89 -2.69
N GLU A 34 -6.35 8.38 -3.58
CA GLU A 34 -7.78 8.54 -3.30
C GLU A 34 -8.58 7.84 -4.40
N PHE A 35 -9.41 6.89 -4.00
CA PHE A 35 -10.41 6.26 -4.85
C PHE A 35 -11.78 6.68 -4.32
N GLY A 36 -12.32 7.78 -4.84
CA GLY A 36 -13.48 8.41 -4.23
C GLY A 36 -13.15 8.81 -2.79
N ASP A 37 -13.93 8.30 -1.83
CA ASP A 37 -13.73 8.58 -0.41
C ASP A 37 -12.75 7.62 0.28
N THR A 38 -12.24 6.61 -0.41
CA THR A 38 -11.18 5.77 0.12
C THR A 38 -9.84 6.49 -0.03
N LYS A 39 -9.12 6.67 1.09
CA LYS A 39 -7.86 7.41 1.13
C LYS A 39 -6.81 6.60 1.86
N VAL A 40 -5.65 6.44 1.21
CA VAL A 40 -4.53 5.66 1.75
C VAL A 40 -3.23 6.44 1.56
N ILE A 41 -2.43 6.52 2.61
CA ILE A 41 -1.04 7.01 2.47
C ILE A 41 -0.16 5.81 2.20
N CYS A 42 0.63 5.90 1.13
CA CYS A 42 1.57 4.85 0.74
C CYS A 42 2.98 5.45 0.71
N THR A 43 3.89 4.86 1.49
CA THR A 43 5.29 5.29 1.48
C THR A 43 6.20 4.13 1.14
N VAL A 44 7.33 4.45 0.53
CA VAL A 44 8.40 3.49 0.25
C VAL A 44 9.69 4.05 0.83
N SER A 45 10.28 3.29 1.74
CA SER A 45 11.56 3.62 2.36
C SER A 45 12.63 2.65 1.86
N ALA A 46 13.79 3.17 1.52
CA ALA A 46 14.93 2.35 1.09
C ALA A 46 15.98 2.30 2.19
N GLU A 47 16.36 1.09 2.58
CA GLU A 47 17.39 0.87 3.58
C GLU A 47 18.47 -0.07 3.03
N SER A 48 19.72 0.16 3.42
CA SER A 48 20.83 -0.72 3.04
C SER A 48 20.69 -2.07 3.70
N GLY A 49 21.06 -3.13 2.98
CA GLY A 49 21.03 -4.50 3.47
C GLY A 49 19.78 -5.24 3.06
N VAL A 50 19.84 -6.55 3.20
CA VAL A 50 18.73 -7.46 2.89
C VAL A 50 18.53 -8.43 4.05
N PRO A 51 17.36 -9.07 4.15
CA PRO A 51 17.13 -10.11 5.13
C PRO A 51 18.17 -11.22 5.03
N ARG A 52 18.41 -11.91 6.15
CA ARG A 52 19.42 -12.96 6.24
C ARG A 52 19.30 -14.02 5.15
N PHE A 53 18.09 -14.40 4.78
CA PHE A 53 17.85 -15.43 3.75
C PHE A 53 18.30 -15.01 2.34
N LEU A 54 18.55 -13.72 2.11
CA LEU A 54 19.00 -13.19 0.81
C LEU A 54 20.45 -12.72 0.82
N LYS A 55 21.15 -12.81 1.95
CA LYS A 55 22.55 -12.39 2.01
C LYS A 55 23.40 -13.19 1.01
N GLY A 56 24.20 -12.46 0.22
CA GLY A 56 25.05 -13.06 -0.78
C GLY A 56 24.36 -13.50 -2.05
N GLN A 57 23.06 -13.26 -2.19
CA GLN A 57 22.29 -13.66 -3.39
C GLN A 57 22.37 -12.65 -4.53
N GLY A 58 22.93 -11.45 -4.29
CA GLY A 58 23.07 -10.42 -5.30
C GLY A 58 21.74 -9.78 -5.71
N GLN A 59 20.76 -9.77 -4.82
CA GLN A 59 19.47 -9.14 -5.07
C GLN A 59 18.96 -8.39 -3.86
N GLY A 60 18.06 -7.43 -4.10
CA GLY A 60 17.37 -6.71 -3.05
C GLY A 60 16.09 -7.42 -2.62
N TRP A 61 15.36 -6.77 -1.76
CA TRP A 61 14.09 -7.28 -1.23
C TRP A 61 13.06 -6.16 -1.14
N LEU A 62 11.80 -6.54 -1.18
CA LEU A 62 10.67 -5.65 -0.93
C LEU A 62 9.72 -6.34 0.03
N THR A 63 9.35 -5.64 1.09
CA THR A 63 8.34 -6.08 2.04
C THR A 63 7.29 -5.00 2.22
N ALA A 64 6.09 -5.38 2.65
CA ALA A 64 4.98 -4.45 2.79
C ALA A 64 4.25 -4.64 4.11
N GLU A 65 3.83 -3.53 4.69
CA GLU A 65 2.94 -3.51 5.84
C GLU A 65 1.69 -2.71 5.50
N TYR A 66 0.60 -3.03 6.18
CA TYR A 66 -0.71 -2.41 5.97
C TYR A 66 -1.38 -2.20 7.30
N GLY A 67 -2.03 -1.06 7.46
CA GLY A 67 -2.81 -0.77 8.65
C GLY A 67 -3.95 0.18 8.36
N MET A 68 -4.85 0.31 9.33
CA MET A 68 -5.98 1.22 9.26
C MET A 68 -5.96 2.12 10.48
N LEU A 69 -6.15 3.42 10.30
CA LEU A 69 -6.33 4.32 11.42
C LEU A 69 -7.62 3.95 12.17
N PRO A 70 -7.67 4.16 13.49
CA PRO A 70 -8.85 3.79 14.28
C PRO A 70 -10.17 4.33 13.76
N ARG A 71 -10.19 5.57 13.25
CA ARG A 71 -11.40 6.19 12.70
C ARG A 71 -11.38 6.27 11.18
N SER A 72 -10.68 5.35 10.52
CA SER A 72 -10.80 5.18 9.08
C SER A 72 -12.18 4.66 8.67
N THR A 73 -12.92 4.09 9.60
CA THR A 73 -14.27 3.54 9.42
C THR A 73 -15.31 4.31 10.23
N GLY A 74 -16.59 3.98 10.05
CA GLY A 74 -17.71 4.64 10.74
C GLY A 74 -17.68 4.51 12.25
N GLU A 75 -17.05 3.45 12.76
CA GLU A 75 -16.85 3.25 14.19
C GLU A 75 -15.35 3.17 14.48
N ARG A 76 -14.98 3.43 15.75
CA ARG A 76 -13.58 3.34 16.14
C ARG A 76 -13.12 1.89 16.21
N ASN A 77 -12.13 1.54 15.43
CA ASN A 77 -11.42 0.27 15.53
C ASN A 77 -10.27 0.39 16.52
N GLN A 78 -10.11 -0.63 17.36
CA GLN A 78 -8.95 -0.67 18.26
C GLN A 78 -7.67 -0.80 17.45
N ARG A 79 -6.61 -0.11 17.86
CA ARG A 79 -5.30 -0.27 17.23
C ARG A 79 -4.80 -1.70 17.47
N GLU A 80 -4.27 -2.32 16.42
CA GLU A 80 -3.76 -3.69 16.51
C GLU A 80 -2.60 -3.80 17.49
N ALA A 81 -1.77 -2.76 17.58
CA ALA A 81 -0.69 -2.69 18.56
C ALA A 81 -1.20 -2.80 20.00
N SER A 82 -2.37 -2.23 20.29
CA SER A 82 -2.99 -2.30 21.62
C SER A 82 -3.55 -3.68 21.94
N ARG A 83 -3.88 -4.46 20.91
CA ARG A 83 -4.32 -5.86 21.06
C ARG A 83 -3.14 -6.83 21.14
N GLY A 84 -1.92 -6.37 20.85
CA GLY A 84 -0.71 -7.16 20.90
C GLY A 84 -0.45 -8.04 19.68
N LYS A 85 -1.33 -8.03 18.67
CA LYS A 85 -1.13 -8.80 17.43
C LYS A 85 -1.91 -8.21 16.27
N GLN A 86 -1.45 -8.49 15.05
CA GLN A 86 -2.15 -8.12 13.83
C GLN A 86 -3.24 -9.16 13.53
N GLY A 87 -4.37 -8.69 12.99
CA GLY A 87 -5.45 -9.57 12.55
C GLY A 87 -5.13 -10.30 11.25
N GLY A 88 -5.89 -11.37 10.98
CA GLY A 88 -5.69 -12.18 9.77
C GLY A 88 -5.89 -11.39 8.47
N ARG A 89 -6.86 -10.47 8.45
CA ARG A 89 -7.11 -9.61 7.28
C ARG A 89 -5.92 -8.69 6.99
N THR A 90 -5.36 -8.08 8.03
CA THR A 90 -4.17 -7.23 7.88
C THR A 90 -3.00 -8.01 7.31
N LEU A 91 -2.72 -9.19 7.83
CA LEU A 91 -1.65 -10.05 7.34
C LEU A 91 -1.88 -10.49 5.89
N GLU A 92 -3.11 -10.83 5.53
CA GLU A 92 -3.45 -11.21 4.16
C GLU A 92 -3.20 -10.08 3.18
N ILE A 93 -3.62 -8.87 3.54
CA ILE A 93 -3.45 -7.70 2.67
C ILE A 93 -1.96 -7.33 2.54
N GLN A 94 -1.20 -7.40 3.62
CA GLN A 94 0.26 -7.17 3.58
C GLN A 94 0.95 -8.12 2.59
N ARG A 95 0.58 -9.39 2.62
CA ARG A 95 1.12 -10.39 1.68
C ARG A 95 0.72 -10.08 0.24
N LEU A 96 -0.52 -9.68 0.03
CA LEU A 96 -1.02 -9.33 -1.30
C LEU A 96 -0.26 -8.13 -1.89
N ILE A 97 -0.08 -7.06 -1.10
CA ILE A 97 0.68 -5.88 -1.53
C ILE A 97 2.12 -6.27 -1.87
N GLY A 98 2.78 -6.97 -0.97
CA GLY A 98 4.17 -7.39 -1.16
C GLY A 98 4.35 -8.23 -2.42
N ARG A 99 3.52 -9.23 -2.61
CA ARG A 99 3.61 -10.11 -3.80
C ARG A 99 3.31 -9.36 -5.09
N SER A 100 2.33 -8.46 -5.07
CA SER A 100 1.97 -7.68 -6.25
C SER A 100 3.13 -6.79 -6.70
N LEU A 101 3.77 -6.10 -5.76
CA LEU A 101 4.88 -5.21 -6.08
C LEU A 101 6.15 -5.98 -6.46
N ARG A 102 6.45 -7.09 -5.78
CA ARG A 102 7.59 -7.94 -6.15
C ARG A 102 7.46 -8.50 -7.56
N ALA A 103 6.24 -8.80 -8.00
CA ALA A 103 6.00 -9.27 -9.36
C ALA A 103 6.28 -8.19 -10.42
N ALA A 104 6.20 -6.92 -10.04
CA ALA A 104 6.42 -5.79 -10.95
C ALA A 104 7.86 -5.26 -10.93
N LEU A 105 8.71 -5.76 -10.05
CA LEU A 105 10.05 -5.25 -9.80
C LEU A 105 11.10 -6.33 -10.07
N ASP A 106 12.15 -5.96 -10.77
CA ASP A 106 13.32 -6.84 -10.92
C ASP A 106 14.27 -6.63 -9.74
N MET A 107 14.14 -7.47 -8.72
CA MET A 107 14.91 -7.35 -7.49
C MET A 107 16.41 -7.63 -7.69
N SER A 108 16.79 -8.31 -8.77
CA SER A 108 18.20 -8.53 -9.09
C SER A 108 18.91 -7.21 -9.47
N LYS A 109 18.16 -6.19 -9.84
CA LYS A 109 18.70 -4.88 -10.21
C LYS A 109 18.71 -3.87 -9.07
N LEU A 110 18.15 -4.22 -7.91
CA LEU A 110 18.10 -3.33 -6.76
C LEU A 110 19.44 -3.19 -6.04
N GLY A 111 20.28 -4.22 -6.10
CA GLY A 111 21.45 -4.29 -5.25
C GLY A 111 21.10 -4.71 -3.83
N ASP A 112 21.97 -4.42 -2.88
CA ASP A 112 21.84 -4.80 -1.47
C ASP A 112 20.97 -3.79 -0.72
N ILE A 113 19.70 -3.71 -1.09
CA ILE A 113 18.73 -2.75 -0.56
C ILE A 113 17.42 -3.47 -0.25
N THR A 114 16.81 -3.10 0.86
CA THR A 114 15.44 -3.49 1.20
C THR A 114 14.51 -2.29 1.04
N LEU A 115 13.41 -2.49 0.34
CA LEU A 115 12.34 -1.51 0.21
C LEU A 115 11.21 -1.87 1.17
N TYR A 116 10.88 -0.95 2.05
CA TYR A 116 9.77 -1.07 2.99
C TYR A 116 8.60 -0.26 2.47
N VAL A 117 7.53 -0.95 2.15
CA VAL A 117 6.29 -0.34 1.67
C VAL A 117 5.30 -0.29 2.83
N ASP A 118 4.85 0.89 3.17
CA ASP A 118 3.88 1.11 4.24
C ASP A 118 2.62 1.73 3.68
N CYS A 119 1.49 1.06 3.89
CA CYS A 119 0.18 1.54 3.45
C CYS A 119 -0.71 1.75 4.66
N ASP A 120 -1.14 2.97 4.89
CA ASP A 120 -1.96 3.35 6.02
C ASP A 120 -3.27 3.96 5.54
N VAL A 121 -4.37 3.27 5.84
CA VAL A 121 -5.69 3.70 5.44
C VAL A 121 -6.16 4.81 6.36
N ILE A 122 -6.38 5.99 5.80
CA ILE A 122 -6.90 7.16 6.52
C ILE A 122 -8.42 7.09 6.57
N GLN A 123 -9.04 6.71 5.46
CA GLN A 123 -10.49 6.63 5.33
C GLN A 123 -10.84 5.47 4.40
N ALA A 124 -11.68 4.57 4.89
CA ALA A 124 -12.09 3.37 4.17
C ALA A 124 -13.54 3.51 3.69
N ASP A 125 -13.73 3.41 2.39
CA ASP A 125 -15.05 3.39 1.74
C ASP A 125 -15.06 2.33 0.63
N GLY A 126 -14.46 1.17 0.93
CA GLY A 126 -14.30 0.07 -0.01
C GLY A 126 -13.06 0.21 -0.90
N GLY A 127 -12.47 -0.91 -1.27
CA GLY A 127 -11.34 -0.95 -2.19
C GLY A 127 -10.00 -0.53 -1.60
N THR A 128 -9.80 -0.70 -0.29
CA THR A 128 -8.53 -0.32 0.35
C THR A 128 -7.35 -1.14 -0.14
N ARG A 129 -7.54 -2.42 -0.51
CA ARG A 129 -6.48 -3.26 -1.09
C ARG A 129 -5.98 -2.71 -2.42
N THR A 130 -6.92 -2.46 -3.33
CA THR A 130 -6.58 -1.99 -4.67
C THR A 130 -6.01 -0.58 -4.64
N ALA A 131 -6.54 0.29 -3.80
CA ALA A 131 -6.00 1.63 -3.59
C ALA A 131 -4.57 1.56 -3.05
N SER A 132 -4.32 0.70 -2.06
CA SER A 132 -2.99 0.51 -1.48
C SER A 132 -1.98 0.02 -2.52
N ILE A 133 -2.33 -0.99 -3.31
CA ILE A 133 -1.44 -1.52 -4.34
C ILE A 133 -1.14 -0.45 -5.40
N THR A 134 -2.16 0.26 -5.85
CA THR A 134 -2.01 1.31 -6.86
C THR A 134 -1.13 2.46 -6.35
N GLY A 135 -1.43 2.97 -5.16
CA GLY A 135 -0.64 4.05 -4.57
C GLY A 135 0.78 3.62 -4.25
N ALA A 136 0.95 2.41 -3.73
CA ALA A 136 2.26 1.86 -3.42
C ALA A 136 3.11 1.69 -4.69
N MET A 137 2.51 1.31 -5.82
CA MET A 137 3.24 1.19 -7.08
C MET A 137 3.78 2.56 -7.54
N VAL A 138 2.98 3.60 -7.41
CA VAL A 138 3.43 4.96 -7.76
C VAL A 138 4.55 5.41 -6.82
N ALA A 139 4.41 5.17 -5.52
CA ALA A 139 5.45 5.50 -4.54
C ALA A 139 6.73 4.70 -4.80
N LEU A 140 6.61 3.43 -5.20
CA LEU A 140 7.74 2.58 -5.55
C LEU A 140 8.51 3.15 -6.75
N VAL A 141 7.81 3.53 -7.81
CA VAL A 141 8.45 4.11 -8.99
C VAL A 141 9.16 5.42 -8.63
N ASP A 142 8.55 6.25 -7.79
CA ASP A 142 9.19 7.49 -7.32
C ASP A 142 10.44 7.22 -6.46
N ALA A 143 10.46 6.12 -5.71
CA ALA A 143 11.61 5.77 -4.87
C ALA A 143 12.79 5.20 -5.67
N LEU A 144 12.53 4.64 -6.83
CA LEU A 144 13.56 4.09 -7.72
C LEU A 144 14.16 5.21 -8.56
#